data_175775501c9799d28d901df4305e1c58
#
_entry.id   175775501c9799d28d901df4305e1c58
#
_cell.length_a   1.000
_cell.length_b   1.000
_cell.length_c   1.000
_cell.angle_alpha   90.00
_cell.angle_beta   90.00
_cell.angle_gamma   90.00
#
_symmetry.space_group_name_H-M   'P 1'
#
loop_
_entity.id
_entity.type
_entity.pdbx_description
1 polymer ?
#
loop_
_entity_poly.entity_id
_entity_poly.type
_entity_poly.pdbx_seq_one_letter_code
_entity_poly.pdbx_strand_id
1 'polypeptide(L)'
;MKILKAKNKIDGCETLVCEVDKLPFSHSVIDAEGFVKLYNSITETMNWPLILFDGKLKYGNKRLTYAKMLGYTHIEVVNVNDDKELERVRVMTCWKRL
;
A
#
# COMPACT_ATOMS: atom_id res chain seq x y z
N MET A 1 18.69 3.20 2.85
CA MET A 1 17.38 2.53 2.82
C MET A 1 16.31 3.57 2.55
N LYS A 2 15.50 3.35 1.53
CA LYS A 2 14.44 4.28 1.16
C LYS A 2 13.08 3.65 1.48
N ILE A 3 12.33 4.24 2.41
CA ILE A 3 11.06 3.71 2.91
C ILE A 3 9.91 4.58 2.43
N LEU A 4 8.88 3.99 1.81
CA LEU A 4 7.64 4.68 1.51
C LEU A 4 6.72 4.56 2.72
N LYS A 5 6.53 5.65 3.42
CA LYS A 5 5.75 5.71 4.65
C LYS A 5 4.30 6.12 4.40
N ALA A 6 3.42 5.71 5.29
CA ALA A 6 2.01 6.13 5.28
C ALA A 6 1.81 7.31 6.22
N LYS A 7 0.99 8.26 5.80
CA LYS A 7 0.62 9.43 6.64
C LYS A 7 -0.28 9.04 7.80
N ASN A 8 -1.15 8.07 7.58
CA ASN A 8 -2.17 7.66 8.56
C ASN A 8 -1.90 6.24 9.04
N LYS A 9 -2.26 5.99 10.28
CA LYS A 9 -2.20 4.65 10.87
C LYS A 9 -3.61 4.09 10.97
N ILE A 10 -3.72 2.77 10.81
CA ILE A 10 -4.99 2.07 10.94
C ILE A 10 -5.18 1.67 12.40
N ASP A 11 -6.23 2.18 13.04
CA ASP A 11 -6.52 1.89 14.43
C ASP A 11 -6.68 0.36 14.66
N GLY A 12 -6.06 -0.14 15.71
CA GLY A 12 -6.10 -1.54 16.05
C GLY A 12 -5.17 -2.43 15.24
N CYS A 13 -4.40 -1.87 14.32
CA CYS A 13 -3.45 -2.62 13.49
C CYS A 13 -2.04 -2.05 13.65
N GLU A 14 -1.07 -2.95 13.76
CA GLU A 14 0.34 -2.55 13.81
C GLU A 14 0.85 -2.29 12.39
N THR A 15 1.50 -1.14 12.19
CA THR A 15 2.15 -0.82 10.94
C THR A 15 3.54 -1.47 10.90
N LEU A 16 3.78 -2.27 9.89
CA LEU A 16 5.04 -2.97 9.69
C LEU A 16 5.77 -2.41 8.48
N VAL A 17 7.08 -2.58 8.44
CA VAL A 17 7.90 -2.20 7.30
C VAL A 17 8.36 -3.48 6.61
N CYS A 18 8.02 -3.61 5.32
CA CYS A 18 8.37 -4.79 4.52
C CYS A 18 9.27 -4.40 3.38
N GLU A 19 10.16 -5.31 2.99
CA GLU A 19 10.96 -5.14 1.79
C GLU A 19 10.06 -5.26 0.55
N VAL A 20 10.17 -4.29 -0.34
CA VAL A 20 9.36 -4.22 -1.56
C VAL A 20 9.53 -5.48 -2.42
N ASP A 21 10.77 -5.97 -2.52
CA ASP A 21 11.09 -7.13 -3.35
C ASP A 21 10.55 -8.45 -2.80
N LYS A 22 10.19 -8.50 -1.53
CA LYS A 22 9.62 -9.70 -0.90
C LYS A 22 8.11 -9.80 -1.02
N LEU A 23 7.45 -8.71 -1.41
CA LEU A 23 6.01 -8.73 -1.60
C LEU A 23 5.69 -9.32 -2.97
N PRO A 24 4.76 -10.31 -3.04
CA PRO A 24 4.39 -10.91 -4.32
C PRO A 24 3.83 -9.85 -5.25
N PHE A 25 4.36 -9.82 -6.44
CA PHE A 25 3.99 -8.83 -7.46
C PHE A 25 2.89 -9.39 -8.34
N SER A 26 1.71 -8.82 -8.27
CA SER A 26 0.70 -9.08 -9.29
C SER A 26 0.76 -7.93 -10.30
N HIS A 27 0.77 -8.29 -11.58
CA HIS A 27 0.93 -7.33 -12.66
C HIS A 27 -0.16 -6.25 -12.63
N SER A 28 0.22 -5.02 -12.25
CA SER A 28 -0.58 -3.85 -12.56
C SER A 28 0.13 -3.11 -13.68
N VAL A 29 -0.50 -3.04 -14.83
CA VAL A 29 -0.03 -2.15 -15.88
C VAL A 29 -0.44 -0.74 -15.47
N ILE A 30 0.56 0.10 -15.19
CA ILE A 30 0.31 1.53 -14.95
C ILE A 30 0.62 2.22 -16.26
N ASP A 31 -0.42 2.73 -16.93
CA ASP A 31 -0.24 3.57 -18.12
C ASP A 31 0.22 4.97 -17.70
N ALA A 32 0.54 5.81 -18.68
CA ALA A 32 1.06 7.15 -18.41
C ALA A 32 0.07 8.00 -17.61
N GLU A 33 -1.22 7.91 -17.91
CA GLU A 33 -2.26 8.64 -17.19
C GLU A 33 -2.40 8.14 -15.76
N GLY A 34 -2.42 6.84 -15.56
CA GLY A 34 -2.46 6.23 -14.23
C GLY A 34 -1.25 6.59 -13.40
N PHE A 35 -0.08 6.67 -14.02
CA PHE A 35 1.16 7.10 -13.35
C PHE A 35 1.06 8.53 -12.84
N VAL A 36 0.56 9.47 -13.66
CA VAL A 36 0.41 10.87 -13.26
C VAL A 36 -0.55 11.00 -12.09
N LYS A 37 -1.69 10.31 -12.14
CA LYS A 37 -2.67 10.32 -11.05
C LYS A 37 -2.06 9.77 -9.76
N LEU A 38 -1.33 8.69 -9.87
CA LEU A 38 -0.67 8.06 -8.72
C LEU A 38 0.43 8.96 -8.16
N TYR A 39 1.21 9.57 -9.02
CA TYR A 39 2.26 10.52 -8.63
C TYR A 39 1.68 11.70 -7.85
N ASN A 40 0.57 12.26 -8.31
CA ASN A 40 -0.09 13.39 -7.64
C ASN A 40 -0.67 12.99 -6.27
N SER A 41 -1.04 11.72 -6.09
CA SER A 41 -1.56 11.22 -4.82
C SER A 41 -0.47 10.71 -3.87
N ILE A 42 0.69 10.34 -4.40
CA ILE A 42 1.81 9.80 -3.63
C ILE A 42 3.05 10.64 -3.97
N THR A 43 3.37 11.62 -3.15
CA THR A 43 4.61 12.39 -3.30
C THR A 43 5.75 11.68 -2.58
N GLU A 44 5.98 12.00 -1.33
CA GLU A 44 6.99 11.33 -0.49
C GLU A 44 6.37 10.31 0.45
N THR A 45 5.03 10.34 0.60
CA THR A 45 4.28 9.47 1.49
C THR A 45 2.98 9.06 0.83
N MET A 46 2.43 7.93 1.22
CA MET A 46 1.08 7.51 0.84
C MET A 46 0.08 7.78 1.98
N ASN A 47 -1.21 7.84 1.68
CA ASN A 47 -2.23 8.13 2.69
C ASN A 47 -2.35 7.00 3.70
N TRP A 48 -2.38 5.76 3.23
CA TRP A 48 -2.59 4.57 4.05
C TRP A 48 -1.53 3.51 3.75
N PRO A 49 -1.15 2.66 4.73
CA PRO A 49 -0.26 1.55 4.44
C PRO A 49 -0.91 0.55 3.48
N LEU A 50 -0.11 -0.28 2.84
CA LEU A 50 -0.60 -1.38 2.04
C LEU A 50 -1.28 -2.40 2.93
N ILE A 51 -2.26 -3.12 2.40
CA ILE A 51 -3.00 -4.13 3.15
C ILE A 51 -2.58 -5.51 2.69
N LEU A 52 -2.05 -6.30 3.62
CA LEU A 52 -1.76 -7.71 3.42
C LEU A 52 -2.85 -8.54 4.10
N PHE A 53 -3.21 -9.66 3.48
CA PHE A 53 -4.09 -10.66 4.06
C PHE A 53 -3.31 -11.98 4.15
N ASP A 54 -3.12 -12.50 5.36
CA ASP A 54 -2.28 -13.67 5.62
C ASP A 54 -0.90 -13.57 4.97
N GLY A 55 -0.29 -12.39 5.05
CA GLY A 55 1.04 -12.14 4.52
C GLY A 55 1.11 -11.89 3.02
N LYS A 56 -0.03 -11.91 2.32
CA LYS A 56 -0.09 -11.68 0.87
C LYS A 56 -0.71 -10.34 0.56
N LEU A 57 -0.19 -9.64 -0.45
CA LEU A 57 -0.71 -8.33 -0.82
C LEU A 57 -2.16 -8.44 -1.29
N LYS A 58 -3.05 -7.73 -0.60
CA LYS A 58 -4.47 -7.68 -0.92
C LYS A 58 -4.85 -6.38 -1.61
N TYR A 59 -4.44 -5.24 -1.06
CA TYR A 59 -4.72 -3.92 -1.63
C TYR A 59 -3.44 -3.12 -1.74
N GLY A 60 -3.28 -2.40 -2.84
CA GLY A 60 -2.16 -1.49 -3.04
C GLY A 60 -1.17 -1.92 -4.12
N ASN A 61 -1.56 -2.77 -5.07
CA ASN A 61 -0.70 -3.21 -6.18
C ASN A 61 -0.08 -2.05 -6.95
N LYS A 62 -0.88 -1.02 -7.25
CA LYS A 62 -0.38 0.15 -7.99
C LYS A 62 0.65 0.92 -7.18
N ARG A 63 0.41 1.09 -5.88
CA ARG A 63 1.37 1.76 -4.98
C ARG A 63 2.66 0.98 -4.85
N LEU A 64 2.58 -0.35 -4.78
CA LEU A 64 3.77 -1.19 -4.75
C LEU A 64 4.56 -1.06 -6.05
N THR A 65 3.90 -1.08 -7.20
CA THR A 65 4.54 -0.87 -8.50
C THR A 65 5.23 0.49 -8.56
N TYR A 66 4.54 1.54 -8.11
CA TYR A 66 5.09 2.88 -8.04
C TYR A 66 6.33 2.95 -7.16
N ALA A 67 6.28 2.30 -5.99
CA ALA A 67 7.41 2.26 -5.08
C ALA A 67 8.63 1.60 -5.74
N LYS A 68 8.42 0.51 -6.45
CA LYS A 68 9.49 -0.16 -7.19
C LYS A 68 10.09 0.74 -8.27
N MET A 69 9.26 1.44 -9.02
CA MET A 69 9.70 2.33 -10.09
C MET A 69 10.54 3.50 -9.56
N LEU A 70 10.23 3.99 -8.38
CA LEU A 70 10.95 5.11 -7.76
C LEU A 70 12.14 4.68 -6.90
N GLY A 71 12.45 3.39 -6.86
CA GLY A 71 13.61 2.90 -6.13
C GLY A 71 13.44 2.79 -4.63
N TYR A 72 12.21 2.75 -4.13
CA TYR A 72 11.97 2.45 -2.73
C TYR A 72 12.37 1.00 -2.44
N THR A 73 13.04 0.78 -1.32
CA THR A 73 13.47 -0.54 -0.87
C THR A 73 12.48 -1.16 0.10
N HIS A 74 11.75 -0.33 0.84
CA HIS A 74 10.82 -0.75 1.87
C HIS A 74 9.53 0.04 1.78
N ILE A 75 8.44 -0.53 2.32
CA ILE A 75 7.12 0.09 2.29
C ILE A 75 6.36 -0.30 3.56
N GLU A 76 5.58 0.64 4.09
CA GLU A 76 4.75 0.37 5.26
C GLU A 76 3.50 -0.41 4.89
N VAL A 77 3.19 -1.44 5.67
CA VAL A 77 2.07 -2.35 5.44
C VAL A 77 1.36 -2.65 6.75
N VAL A 78 0.12 -3.11 6.63
CA VAL A 78 -0.65 -3.69 7.72
C VAL A 78 -1.06 -5.10 7.29
N ASN A 79 -0.88 -6.09 8.16
CA ASN A 79 -1.30 -7.46 7.89
C ASN A 79 -2.53 -7.79 8.70
N VAL A 80 -3.55 -8.33 8.04
CA VAL A 80 -4.77 -8.83 8.68
C VAL A 80 -4.94 -10.31 8.35
N ASN A 81 -5.56 -11.06 9.28
CA ASN A 81 -5.70 -12.51 9.15
C ASN A 81 -7.16 -12.98 9.19
N ASP A 82 -8.10 -12.06 9.25
CA ASP A 82 -9.52 -12.31 9.48
C ASP A 82 -10.34 -11.49 8.46
N ASP A 83 -11.36 -12.10 7.88
CA ASP A 83 -12.22 -11.44 6.90
C ASP A 83 -12.95 -10.22 7.46
N LYS A 84 -13.36 -10.27 8.71
CA LYS A 84 -14.02 -9.13 9.36
C LYS A 84 -13.04 -7.97 9.53
N GLU A 85 -11.82 -8.26 9.93
CA GLU A 85 -10.78 -7.27 10.08
C GLU A 85 -10.41 -6.67 8.71
N LEU A 86 -10.32 -7.51 7.69
CA LEU A 86 -10.06 -7.06 6.33
C LEU A 86 -11.16 -6.10 5.86
N GLU A 87 -12.42 -6.43 6.11
CA GLU A 87 -13.55 -5.58 5.72
C GLU A 87 -13.51 -4.24 6.46
N ARG A 88 -13.22 -4.25 7.75
CA ARG A 88 -13.09 -3.04 8.56
C ARG A 88 -12.01 -2.12 7.99
N VAL A 89 -10.85 -2.68 7.70
CA VAL A 89 -9.72 -1.94 7.16
C VAL A 89 -10.03 -1.41 5.75
N ARG A 90 -10.68 -2.23 4.92
CA ARG A 90 -11.09 -1.82 3.58
C ARG A 90 -12.02 -0.62 3.61
N VAL A 91 -13.04 -0.65 4.45
CA VAL A 91 -13.99 0.46 4.60
C VAL A 91 -13.28 1.71 5.11
N MET A 92 -12.40 1.57 6.11
CA MET A 92 -11.65 2.68 6.69
C MET A 92 -10.78 3.39 5.66
N THR A 93 -10.17 2.64 4.73
CA THR A 93 -9.21 3.19 3.78
C THR A 93 -9.82 3.60 2.45
N CYS A 94 -10.94 3.00 2.02
CA CYS A 94 -11.53 3.23 0.70
C CYS A 94 -12.46 4.43 0.63
N TRP A 95 -13.22 4.71 1.69
CA TRP A 95 -14.22 5.79 1.64
C TRP A 95 -13.59 7.17 1.42
N LYS A 96 -12.34 7.35 1.77
CA LYS A 96 -11.63 8.61 1.56
C LYS A 96 -11.27 8.91 0.12
N ARG A 97 -11.58 8.01 -0.79
CA ARG A 97 -11.38 8.22 -2.23
C ARG A 97 -12.53 8.98 -2.88
N LEU A 98 -13.59 9.19 -2.16
CA LEU A 98 -14.75 9.94 -2.64
C LEU A 98 -14.49 11.43 -2.62
#